data_c89b196e5fb7ef6d4b4f59293f65eb00
#
_entry.id   c89b196e5fb7ef6d4b4f59293f65eb00
#
_cell.length_a   1.000
_cell.length_b   1.000
_cell.length_c   1.000
_cell.angle_alpha   90.00
_cell.angle_beta   90.00
_cell.angle_gamma   90.00
#
_symmetry.space_group_name_H-M   'P 1'
#
loop_
_entity.id
_entity.type
_entity.pdbx_description
1 polymer ?
#
loop_
_entity_poly.entity_id
_entity_poly.type
_entity_poly.pdbx_seq_one_letter_code
_entity_poly.pdbx_strand_id
1 'polypeptide(L)'
;MSTIAELRLPATETTLVTAFEHAPEITVELESSVSKTRPCLWVAGVDRERATGAFDVDPAVIEYDLLVESDSRLLFDVEFADGAGTDQLCEELLIDGGSLLEMWGTDGWWQARVRFHNRETLTQAYDRLNEMGISVDLRRITDVADSESGETRLTPEQHEALEAALEYGYFEIPRRISMEELADELGISHQALSERFRRAYETLVNEELQHVEQSSS
;
A
#
# COMPACT_ATOMS: atom_id res chain seq x y z
N MET A 1 5.65 -4.12 -21.76
CA MET A 1 4.41 -4.16 -20.99
C MET A 1 4.75 -3.70 -19.60
N SER A 2 3.94 -2.80 -19.03
CA SER A 2 4.18 -2.29 -17.68
C SER A 2 3.99 -3.41 -16.66
N THR A 3 4.84 -3.45 -15.63
CA THR A 3 4.90 -4.53 -14.63
C THR A 3 4.82 -3.91 -13.25
N ILE A 4 3.96 -4.44 -12.37
CA ILE A 4 3.90 -4.07 -10.96
C ILE A 4 4.63 -5.16 -10.16
N ALA A 5 5.53 -4.74 -9.28
CA ALA A 5 6.24 -5.61 -8.35
C ALA A 5 5.92 -5.25 -6.91
N GLU A 6 5.73 -6.25 -6.08
CA GLU A 6 5.63 -6.14 -4.62
C GLU A 6 6.96 -6.62 -4.04
N LEU A 7 7.65 -5.69 -3.37
CA LEU A 7 8.99 -5.88 -2.83
C LEU A 7 8.93 -5.79 -1.31
N ARG A 8 9.74 -6.61 -0.64
CA ARG A 8 9.96 -6.52 0.80
C ARG A 8 11.45 -6.32 1.06
N LEU A 9 11.78 -5.34 1.91
CA LEU A 9 13.13 -4.86 2.16
C LEU A 9 13.35 -4.80 3.67
N PRO A 10 14.46 -5.31 4.22
CA PRO A 10 14.71 -5.25 5.66
C PRO A 10 15.01 -3.82 6.10
N ALA A 11 14.42 -3.37 7.21
CA ALA A 11 14.70 -2.06 7.79
C ALA A 11 16.17 -1.91 8.20
N THR A 12 16.83 -3.01 8.57
CA THR A 12 18.26 -3.05 8.91
C THR A 12 19.19 -2.65 7.77
N GLU A 13 18.73 -2.73 6.54
CA GLU A 13 19.47 -2.38 5.34
C GLU A 13 18.92 -1.11 4.66
N THR A 14 17.90 -0.50 5.25
CA THR A 14 17.21 0.68 4.72
C THR A 14 17.11 1.80 5.75
N THR A 15 15.97 1.97 6.43
CA THR A 15 15.74 3.06 7.38
C THR A 15 14.76 2.67 8.48
N LEU A 16 14.72 3.45 9.58
CA LEU A 16 13.83 3.33 10.73
C LEU A 16 13.96 2.01 11.50
N VAL A 17 15.13 1.35 11.45
CA VAL A 17 15.35 0.08 12.16
C VAL A 17 15.16 0.23 13.66
N THR A 18 15.73 1.28 14.26
CA THR A 18 15.66 1.52 15.71
C THR A 18 14.25 1.92 16.14
N ALA A 19 13.52 2.65 15.28
CA ALA A 19 12.12 2.99 15.54
C ALA A 19 11.24 1.73 15.60
N PHE A 20 11.42 0.79 14.67
CA PHE A 20 10.70 -0.50 14.69
C PHE A 20 11.09 -1.39 15.89
N GLU A 21 12.36 -1.37 16.31
CA GLU A 21 12.81 -2.08 17.51
C GLU A 21 12.24 -1.46 18.80
N HIS A 22 12.13 -0.13 18.85
CA HIS A 22 11.60 0.60 20.01
C HIS A 22 10.09 0.45 20.16
N ALA A 23 9.38 0.42 19.06
CA ALA A 23 7.93 0.28 18.99
C ALA A 23 7.52 -0.77 17.94
N PRO A 24 7.59 -2.08 18.28
CA PRO A 24 7.32 -3.15 17.32
C PRO A 24 5.90 -3.12 16.70
N GLU A 25 4.95 -2.54 17.39
CA GLU A 25 3.57 -2.37 16.92
C GLU A 25 3.38 -1.16 15.97
N ILE A 26 4.43 -0.36 15.75
CA ILE A 26 4.34 0.80 14.86
C ILE A 26 4.17 0.37 13.41
N THR A 27 3.25 1.00 12.72
CA THR A 27 3.14 0.94 11.26
C THR A 27 3.40 2.33 10.70
N VAL A 28 4.26 2.42 9.72
CA VAL A 28 4.64 3.66 9.04
C VAL A 28 4.27 3.55 7.57
N GLU A 29 3.52 4.49 7.03
CA GLU A 29 3.13 4.54 5.62
C GLU A 29 3.63 5.84 5.00
N LEU A 30 4.35 5.75 3.89
CA LEU A 30 4.80 6.92 3.14
C LEU A 30 3.62 7.56 2.42
N GLU A 31 3.38 8.85 2.66
CA GLU A 31 2.32 9.58 1.96
C GLU A 31 2.64 9.71 0.47
N SER A 32 1.62 9.51 -0.37
CA SER A 32 1.76 9.49 -1.83
C SER A 32 2.17 10.84 -2.44
N SER A 33 2.06 11.94 -1.68
CA SER A 33 2.52 13.26 -2.13
C SER A 33 4.01 13.42 -1.83
N VAL A 34 4.85 13.19 -2.82
CA VAL A 34 6.31 13.22 -2.67
C VAL A 34 6.81 14.66 -2.52
N SER A 35 7.16 15.05 -1.31
CA SER A 35 8.12 16.15 -1.07
C SER A 35 9.53 15.58 -1.24
N LYS A 36 10.38 16.23 -2.04
CA LYS A 36 11.76 15.78 -2.27
C LYS A 36 12.70 16.01 -1.07
N THR A 37 12.29 16.75 -0.09
CA THR A 37 13.15 17.19 1.02
C THR A 37 12.71 16.69 2.38
N ARG A 38 11.41 16.49 2.59
CA ARG A 38 10.85 16.00 3.86
C ARG A 38 9.62 15.16 3.53
N PRO A 39 9.75 13.83 3.50
CA PRO A 39 8.60 12.96 3.29
C PRO A 39 7.62 13.04 4.46
N CYS A 40 6.33 12.94 4.15
CA CYS A 40 5.31 12.78 5.17
C CYS A 40 5.04 11.31 5.43
N LEU A 41 5.01 10.94 6.71
CA LEU A 41 4.79 9.57 7.17
C LEU A 41 3.49 9.50 8.00
N TRP A 42 2.56 8.67 7.57
CA TRP A 42 1.47 8.23 8.41
C TRP A 42 1.95 7.16 9.37
N VAL A 43 1.67 7.35 10.65
CA VAL A 43 2.03 6.44 11.74
C VAL A 43 0.76 5.93 12.39
N ALA A 44 0.66 4.62 12.57
CA ALA A 44 -0.45 3.94 13.24
C ALA A 44 0.06 2.84 14.20
N GLY A 45 -0.84 2.23 14.96
CA GLY A 45 -0.53 1.16 15.91
C GLY A 45 -0.02 1.64 17.26
N VAL A 46 0.37 2.91 17.39
CA VAL A 46 0.91 3.51 18.61
C VAL A 46 0.28 4.88 18.87
N ASP A 47 0.37 5.35 20.11
CA ASP A 47 0.02 6.71 20.46
C ASP A 47 1.15 7.70 20.10
N ARG A 48 0.87 9.01 20.27
CA ARG A 48 1.81 10.08 19.94
C ARG A 48 3.12 9.98 20.73
N GLU A 49 3.06 9.70 22.03
CA GLU A 49 4.25 9.65 22.89
C GLU A 49 5.18 8.54 22.46
N ARG A 50 4.63 7.39 22.10
CA ARG A 50 5.37 6.25 21.63
C ARG A 50 5.92 6.43 20.21
N ALA A 51 5.15 7.06 19.31
CA ALA A 51 5.62 7.42 17.97
C ALA A 51 6.80 8.39 18.02
N THR A 52 6.68 9.48 18.78
CA THR A 52 7.78 10.46 18.95
C THR A 52 9.00 9.83 19.63
N GLY A 53 8.79 9.00 20.67
CA GLY A 53 9.89 8.28 21.31
C GLY A 53 10.62 7.32 20.38
N ALA A 54 9.94 6.71 19.42
CA ALA A 54 10.56 5.88 18.39
C ALA A 54 11.42 6.70 17.42
N PHE A 55 10.95 7.87 17.01
CA PHE A 55 11.74 8.77 16.16
C PHE A 55 12.93 9.39 16.88
N ASP A 56 12.76 9.77 18.15
CA ASP A 56 13.84 10.36 18.96
C ASP A 56 15.06 9.44 19.14
N VAL A 57 14.84 8.12 19.14
CA VAL A 57 15.93 7.13 19.31
C VAL A 57 16.53 6.65 17.99
N ASP A 58 15.86 6.92 16.86
CA ASP A 58 16.33 6.44 15.56
C ASP A 58 17.35 7.41 14.95
N PRO A 59 18.61 6.97 14.70
CA PRO A 59 19.66 7.83 14.17
C PRO A 59 19.41 8.28 12.73
N ALA A 60 18.49 7.66 12.02
CA ALA A 60 18.10 8.06 10.68
C ALA A 60 17.22 9.33 10.69
N VAL A 61 16.56 9.66 11.80
CA VAL A 61 15.67 10.82 11.94
C VAL A 61 16.43 12.01 12.52
N ILE A 62 16.48 13.14 11.81
CA ILE A 62 17.09 14.40 12.30
C ILE A 62 16.05 15.26 13.02
N GLU A 63 14.91 15.45 12.39
CA GLU A 63 13.82 16.32 12.85
C GLU A 63 12.48 15.77 12.35
N TYR A 64 11.43 16.05 13.12
CA TYR A 64 10.07 15.72 12.69
C TYR A 64 9.06 16.72 13.27
N ASP A 65 8.00 16.97 12.51
CA ASP A 65 6.87 17.80 12.94
C ASP A 65 5.56 17.01 12.83
N LEU A 66 4.75 17.01 13.88
CA LEU A 66 3.40 16.44 13.83
C LEU A 66 2.47 17.40 13.09
N LEU A 67 1.96 16.98 11.94
CA LEU A 67 1.07 17.77 11.09
C LEU A 67 -0.41 17.49 11.39
N VAL A 68 -0.76 16.20 11.59
CA VAL A 68 -2.15 15.78 11.84
C VAL A 68 -2.17 14.73 12.94
N GLU A 69 -3.14 14.83 13.82
CA GLU A 69 -3.46 13.83 14.84
C GLU A 69 -4.94 13.44 14.71
N SER A 70 -5.21 12.15 14.55
CA SER A 70 -6.54 11.58 14.53
C SER A 70 -6.64 10.40 15.49
N ASP A 71 -7.85 9.88 15.70
CA ASP A 71 -8.09 8.77 16.64
C ASP A 71 -7.33 7.48 16.28
N SER A 72 -6.95 7.29 15.00
CA SER A 72 -6.35 6.04 14.53
C SER A 72 -4.94 6.18 13.98
N ARG A 73 -4.50 7.40 13.61
CA ARG A 73 -3.18 7.63 12.99
C ARG A 73 -2.70 9.06 13.13
N LEU A 74 -1.39 9.22 13.03
CA LEU A 74 -0.65 10.47 13.13
C LEU A 74 0.06 10.74 11.80
N LEU A 75 0.12 11.98 11.34
CA LEU A 75 0.91 12.37 10.17
C LEU A 75 2.10 13.20 10.63
N PHE A 76 3.28 12.77 10.32
CA PHE A 76 4.52 13.48 10.58
C PHE A 76 5.19 13.90 9.27
N ASP A 77 5.72 15.11 9.24
CA ASP A 77 6.76 15.55 8.32
C ASP A 77 8.11 15.16 8.94
N VAL A 78 8.96 14.42 8.20
CA VAL A 78 10.19 13.85 8.77
C VAL A 78 11.38 14.25 7.93
N GLU A 79 12.44 14.77 8.60
CA GLU A 79 13.73 15.00 7.99
C GLU A 79 14.69 13.86 8.35
N PHE A 80 15.20 13.19 7.33
CA PHE A 80 16.14 12.10 7.50
C PHE A 80 17.60 12.57 7.34
N ALA A 81 18.50 11.86 7.98
CA ALA A 81 19.94 12.03 7.77
C ALA A 81 20.31 11.66 6.30
N ASP A 82 21.33 12.33 5.77
CA ASP A 82 21.80 12.09 4.41
C ASP A 82 22.10 10.60 4.18
N GLY A 83 21.45 10.03 3.17
CA GLY A 83 21.60 8.62 2.79
C GLY A 83 20.94 7.60 3.74
N ALA A 84 20.13 8.06 4.69
CA ALA A 84 19.46 7.19 5.67
C ALA A 84 17.92 7.20 5.54
N GLY A 85 17.36 7.97 4.61
CA GLY A 85 15.92 8.12 4.47
C GLY A 85 15.31 7.23 3.42
N THR A 86 13.98 7.26 3.39
CA THR A 86 13.17 6.64 2.33
C THR A 86 13.47 7.23 0.95
N ASP A 87 14.04 8.44 0.89
CA ASP A 87 14.31 9.16 -0.36
C ASP A 87 15.32 8.42 -1.23
N GLN A 88 16.44 7.94 -0.66
CA GLN A 88 17.43 7.19 -1.42
C GLN A 88 16.85 5.88 -1.97
N LEU A 89 16.07 5.17 -1.14
CA LEU A 89 15.38 3.95 -1.57
C LEU A 89 14.37 4.25 -2.69
N CYS A 90 13.60 5.32 -2.55
CA CYS A 90 12.66 5.77 -3.57
C CYS A 90 13.40 6.19 -4.86
N GLU A 91 14.50 6.92 -4.76
CA GLU A 91 15.31 7.31 -5.93
C GLU A 91 15.76 6.08 -6.72
N GLU A 92 16.28 5.06 -6.07
CA GLU A 92 16.75 3.83 -6.73
C GLU A 92 15.58 3.01 -7.33
N LEU A 93 14.45 2.92 -6.63
CA LEU A 93 13.26 2.25 -7.15
C LEU A 93 12.63 2.99 -8.32
N LEU A 94 12.79 4.33 -8.40
CA LEU A 94 12.17 5.19 -9.40
C LEU A 94 13.12 5.57 -10.55
N ILE A 95 14.41 5.25 -10.46
CA ILE A 95 15.35 5.37 -11.59
C ILE A 95 14.77 4.62 -12.80
N ASP A 96 14.97 5.10 -13.98
CA ASP A 96 14.45 4.53 -15.25
C ASP A 96 12.91 4.53 -15.37
N GLY A 97 12.22 5.41 -14.61
CA GLY A 97 10.80 5.66 -14.79
C GLY A 97 9.87 4.71 -14.03
N GLY A 98 10.35 4.14 -12.93
CA GLY A 98 9.48 3.48 -11.95
C GLY A 98 8.47 4.47 -11.36
N SER A 99 7.37 3.97 -10.84
CA SER A 99 6.38 4.74 -10.08
C SER A 99 6.09 4.01 -8.79
N LEU A 100 6.40 4.64 -7.66
CA LEU A 100 6.00 4.13 -6.36
C LEU A 100 4.48 4.28 -6.23
N LEU A 101 3.81 3.17 -6.01
CA LEU A 101 2.36 3.14 -5.81
C LEU A 101 2.03 3.23 -4.32
N GLU A 102 2.74 2.46 -3.51
CA GLU A 102 2.56 2.38 -2.07
C GLU A 102 3.89 1.99 -1.42
N MET A 103 4.13 2.47 -0.20
CA MET A 103 5.27 2.04 0.62
C MET A 103 4.89 2.15 2.09
N TRP A 104 5.04 1.05 2.82
CA TRP A 104 4.78 1.00 4.26
C TRP A 104 5.79 0.12 4.98
N GLY A 105 6.05 0.44 6.24
CA GLY A 105 6.96 -0.27 7.12
C GLY A 105 6.25 -0.79 8.35
N THR A 106 6.52 -2.04 8.71
CA THR A 106 6.06 -2.66 9.94
C THR A 106 6.97 -3.83 10.30
N ASP A 107 7.11 -4.11 11.60
CA ASP A 107 7.85 -5.28 12.12
C ASP A 107 9.27 -5.41 11.53
N GLY A 108 9.97 -4.28 11.40
CA GLY A 108 11.35 -4.25 10.89
C GLY A 108 11.48 -4.48 9.38
N TRP A 109 10.41 -4.35 8.64
CA TRP A 109 10.40 -4.52 7.19
C TRP A 109 9.68 -3.38 6.48
N TRP A 110 10.25 -2.94 5.36
CA TRP A 110 9.59 -2.09 4.40
C TRP A 110 8.96 -2.93 3.30
N GLN A 111 7.78 -2.57 2.90
CA GLN A 111 7.07 -3.15 1.77
C GLN A 111 6.79 -2.04 0.76
N ALA A 112 7.13 -2.29 -0.49
CA ALA A 112 6.95 -1.33 -1.57
C ALA A 112 6.22 -1.98 -2.74
N ARG A 113 5.22 -1.28 -3.26
CA ARG A 113 4.53 -1.63 -4.49
C ARG A 113 4.93 -0.63 -5.56
N VAL A 114 5.64 -1.12 -6.57
CA VAL A 114 6.26 -0.28 -7.59
C VAL A 114 5.81 -0.72 -8.97
N ARG A 115 5.44 0.25 -9.80
CA ARG A 115 5.16 0.03 -11.23
C ARG A 115 6.41 0.34 -12.04
N PHE A 116 6.85 -0.61 -12.84
CA PHE A 116 7.95 -0.47 -13.78
C PHE A 116 7.43 -0.44 -15.23
N HIS A 117 8.15 0.20 -16.13
CA HIS A 117 7.80 0.25 -17.54
C HIS A 117 7.76 -1.14 -18.18
N ASN A 118 8.65 -2.04 -17.73
CA ASN A 118 8.74 -3.42 -18.18
C ASN A 118 9.54 -4.26 -17.18
N ARG A 119 9.67 -5.56 -17.42
CA ARG A 119 10.44 -6.49 -16.56
C ARG A 119 11.95 -6.22 -16.55
N GLU A 120 12.49 -5.64 -17.62
CA GLU A 120 13.92 -5.29 -17.68
C GLU A 120 14.26 -4.17 -16.68
N THR A 121 13.44 -3.12 -16.60
CA THR A 121 13.62 -2.06 -15.62
C THR A 121 13.43 -2.54 -14.18
N LEU A 122 12.53 -3.50 -13.95
CA LEU A 122 12.43 -4.17 -12.64
C LEU A 122 13.71 -4.92 -12.30
N THR A 123 14.28 -5.69 -13.25
CA THR A 123 15.53 -6.44 -13.03
C THR A 123 16.68 -5.50 -12.72
N GLN A 124 16.80 -4.39 -13.44
CA GLN A 124 17.82 -3.37 -13.21
C GLN A 124 17.72 -2.73 -11.82
N ALA A 125 16.50 -2.39 -11.36
CA ALA A 125 16.27 -1.87 -10.02
C ALA A 125 16.63 -2.91 -8.94
N TYR A 126 16.24 -4.17 -9.15
CA TYR A 126 16.56 -5.28 -8.27
C TYR A 126 18.08 -5.48 -8.14
N ASP A 127 18.82 -5.49 -9.25
CA ASP A 127 20.26 -5.67 -9.28
C ASP A 127 20.98 -4.52 -8.57
N ARG A 128 20.56 -3.26 -8.80
CA ARG A 128 21.12 -2.08 -8.13
C ARG A 128 20.93 -2.11 -6.62
N LEU A 129 19.73 -2.43 -6.15
CA LEU A 129 19.46 -2.53 -4.70
C LEU A 129 20.36 -3.58 -4.05
N ASN A 130 20.55 -4.74 -4.70
CA ASN A 130 21.47 -5.76 -4.21
C ASN A 130 22.94 -5.29 -4.24
N GLU A 131 23.39 -4.54 -5.27
CA GLU A 131 24.74 -3.96 -5.33
C GLU A 131 24.97 -2.93 -4.21
N MET A 132 23.92 -2.23 -3.77
CA MET A 132 23.96 -1.34 -2.60
C MET A 132 23.95 -2.10 -1.26
N GLY A 133 23.79 -3.42 -1.28
CA GLY A 133 23.71 -4.26 -0.08
C GLY A 133 22.31 -4.36 0.51
N ILE A 134 21.28 -3.96 -0.24
CA ILE A 134 19.89 -4.09 0.18
C ILE A 134 19.32 -5.40 -0.36
N SER A 135 18.98 -6.31 0.53
CA SER A 135 18.36 -7.60 0.21
C SER A 135 16.90 -7.39 -0.20
N VAL A 136 16.57 -7.71 -1.44
CA VAL A 136 15.22 -7.55 -1.97
C VAL A 136 14.49 -8.89 -2.00
N ASP A 137 13.43 -9.01 -1.22
CA ASP A 137 12.51 -10.14 -1.30
C ASP A 137 11.36 -9.78 -2.24
N LEU A 138 11.41 -10.33 -3.45
CA LEU A 138 10.41 -10.12 -4.49
C LEU A 138 9.21 -11.04 -4.26
N ARG A 139 8.13 -10.50 -3.71
CA ARG A 139 6.92 -11.24 -3.32
C ARG A 139 6.02 -11.56 -4.49
N ARG A 140 5.84 -10.59 -5.39
CA ARG A 140 4.90 -10.73 -6.51
C ARG A 140 5.33 -9.89 -7.69
N ILE A 141 5.03 -10.40 -8.88
CA ILE A 141 5.12 -9.67 -10.14
C ILE A 141 3.79 -9.84 -10.88
N THR A 142 3.21 -8.73 -11.33
CA THR A 142 1.97 -8.71 -12.10
C THR A 142 2.17 -7.83 -13.34
N ASP A 143 1.88 -8.34 -14.52
CA ASP A 143 1.91 -7.52 -15.73
C ASP A 143 0.60 -6.70 -15.83
N VAL A 144 0.71 -5.40 -16.11
CA VAL A 144 -0.44 -4.48 -16.14
C VAL A 144 -1.45 -4.83 -17.22
N ALA A 145 -1.03 -5.53 -18.29
CA ALA A 145 -1.97 -6.04 -19.29
C ALA A 145 -2.91 -7.13 -18.75
N ASP A 146 -2.49 -7.86 -17.70
CA ASP A 146 -3.35 -8.81 -16.98
C ASP A 146 -4.18 -8.10 -15.89
N SER A 147 -3.83 -6.84 -15.57
CA SER A 147 -4.49 -5.98 -14.58
C SER A 147 -5.23 -4.77 -15.20
N GLU A 148 -5.52 -4.77 -16.51
CA GLU A 148 -6.47 -3.81 -17.13
C GLU A 148 -7.91 -3.97 -16.62
N SER A 149 -8.15 -4.91 -15.72
CA SER A 149 -9.27 -4.90 -14.78
C SER A 149 -8.79 -4.18 -13.52
N GLY A 150 -8.88 -2.84 -13.50
CA GLY A 150 -8.40 -1.93 -12.47
C GLY A 150 -8.29 -2.50 -11.05
N GLU A 151 -7.17 -2.25 -10.43
CA GLU A 151 -6.84 -2.21 -8.98
C GLU A 151 -7.52 -3.20 -8.01
N THR A 152 -8.49 -3.98 -8.42
CA THR A 152 -9.16 -5.02 -7.64
C THR A 152 -9.02 -6.36 -8.33
N ARG A 153 -8.81 -7.44 -7.56
CA ARG A 153 -8.83 -8.84 -8.06
C ARG A 153 -10.23 -9.29 -8.51
N LEU A 154 -11.13 -8.36 -8.69
CA LEU A 154 -12.49 -8.62 -9.17
C LEU A 154 -12.47 -8.99 -10.65
N THR A 155 -13.27 -9.98 -11.04
CA THR A 155 -13.51 -10.21 -12.46
C THR A 155 -14.32 -9.05 -13.06
N PRO A 156 -14.28 -8.84 -14.40
CA PRO A 156 -15.09 -7.80 -15.05
C PRO A 156 -16.57 -7.86 -14.66
N GLU A 157 -17.14 -9.07 -14.54
CA GLU A 157 -18.53 -9.27 -14.17
C GLU A 157 -18.81 -8.96 -12.69
N GLN A 158 -17.82 -9.15 -11.81
CA GLN A 158 -17.90 -8.78 -10.40
C GLN A 158 -17.81 -7.27 -10.23
N HIS A 159 -16.90 -6.64 -10.98
CA HIS A 159 -16.75 -5.18 -11.01
C HIS A 159 -18.02 -4.51 -11.52
N GLU A 160 -18.54 -4.93 -12.67
CA GLU A 160 -19.79 -4.45 -13.26
C GLU A 160 -20.96 -4.54 -12.27
N ALA A 161 -21.07 -5.68 -11.56
CA ALA A 161 -22.16 -5.87 -10.58
C ALA A 161 -22.05 -4.90 -9.39
N LEU A 162 -20.84 -4.64 -8.88
CA LEU A 162 -20.62 -3.70 -7.77
C LEU A 162 -20.78 -2.24 -8.22
N GLU A 163 -20.32 -1.89 -9.42
CA GLU A 163 -20.47 -0.56 -10.00
C GLU A 163 -21.96 -0.22 -10.18
N ALA A 164 -22.72 -1.12 -10.78
CA ALA A 164 -24.18 -0.97 -10.89
C ALA A 164 -24.85 -0.85 -9.51
N ALA A 165 -24.43 -1.64 -8.52
CA ALA A 165 -24.97 -1.56 -7.17
C ALA A 165 -24.73 -0.20 -6.51
N LEU A 166 -23.59 0.43 -6.74
CA LEU A 166 -23.29 1.79 -6.29
C LEU A 166 -24.16 2.81 -7.03
N GLU A 167 -24.21 2.75 -8.36
CA GLU A 167 -24.94 3.70 -9.20
C GLU A 167 -26.45 3.68 -8.90
N TYR A 168 -27.04 2.51 -8.79
CA TYR A 168 -28.48 2.35 -8.49
C TYR A 168 -28.84 2.48 -7.01
N GLY A 169 -27.85 2.69 -6.13
CA GLY A 169 -28.08 2.95 -4.70
C GLY A 169 -28.47 1.71 -3.90
N TYR A 170 -28.00 0.53 -4.29
CA TYR A 170 -28.24 -0.72 -3.55
C TYR A 170 -27.64 -0.69 -2.13
N PHE A 171 -26.52 0.03 -1.95
CA PHE A 171 -25.82 0.16 -0.66
C PHE A 171 -26.32 1.34 0.19
N GLU A 172 -27.25 2.14 -0.30
CA GLU A 172 -27.80 3.26 0.45
C GLU A 172 -28.76 2.81 1.57
N ILE A 173 -28.96 3.68 2.56
CA ILE A 173 -29.91 3.46 3.66
C ILE A 173 -30.90 4.64 3.69
N PRO A 174 -32.19 4.47 3.32
CA PRO A 174 -32.78 3.24 2.77
C PRO A 174 -32.29 2.96 1.34
N ARG A 175 -32.26 1.68 0.95
CA ARG A 175 -31.90 1.27 -0.41
C ARG A 175 -32.83 1.87 -1.45
N ARG A 176 -32.26 2.30 -2.58
CA ARG A 176 -33.06 2.79 -3.73
C ARG A 176 -33.50 1.68 -4.68
N ILE A 177 -32.79 0.56 -4.69
CA ILE A 177 -33.07 -0.60 -5.52
C ILE A 177 -32.98 -1.89 -4.71
N SER A 178 -33.80 -2.87 -4.98
CA SER A 178 -33.69 -4.22 -4.44
C SER A 178 -32.70 -5.07 -5.25
N MET A 179 -32.25 -6.21 -4.69
CA MET A 179 -31.39 -7.13 -5.42
C MET A 179 -32.08 -7.76 -6.65
N GLU A 180 -33.39 -7.94 -6.60
CA GLU A 180 -34.17 -8.49 -7.71
C GLU A 180 -34.23 -7.50 -8.86
N GLU A 181 -34.57 -6.24 -8.59
CA GLU A 181 -34.57 -5.16 -9.59
C GLU A 181 -33.19 -4.92 -10.18
N LEU A 182 -32.14 -4.95 -9.37
CA LEU A 182 -30.74 -4.79 -9.86
C LEU A 182 -30.32 -5.96 -10.75
N ALA A 183 -30.78 -7.18 -10.45
CA ALA A 183 -30.51 -8.34 -11.30
C ALA A 183 -31.21 -8.21 -12.67
N ASP A 184 -32.46 -7.69 -12.68
CA ASP A 184 -33.19 -7.40 -13.90
C ASP A 184 -32.51 -6.33 -14.75
N GLU A 185 -32.00 -5.25 -14.14
CA GLU A 185 -31.22 -4.20 -14.83
C GLU A 185 -29.94 -4.75 -15.48
N LEU A 186 -29.27 -5.69 -14.83
CA LEU A 186 -28.08 -6.35 -15.36
C LEU A 186 -28.39 -7.50 -16.32
N GLY A 187 -29.66 -7.83 -16.52
CA GLY A 187 -30.08 -8.93 -17.43
C GLY A 187 -29.67 -10.32 -16.94
N ILE A 188 -29.49 -10.51 -15.63
CA ILE A 188 -29.09 -11.78 -15.01
C ILE A 188 -30.08 -12.25 -13.96
N SER A 189 -30.01 -13.51 -13.55
CA SER A 189 -30.87 -14.00 -12.48
C SER A 189 -30.44 -13.45 -11.11
N HIS A 190 -31.37 -13.29 -10.20
CA HIS A 190 -31.12 -12.95 -8.78
C HIS A 190 -30.05 -13.86 -8.16
N GLN A 191 -30.09 -15.17 -8.46
CA GLN A 191 -29.10 -16.12 -7.95
C GLN A 191 -27.69 -15.84 -8.53
N ALA A 192 -27.59 -15.49 -9.82
CA ALA A 192 -26.31 -15.16 -10.46
C ALA A 192 -25.73 -13.86 -9.86
N LEU A 193 -26.55 -12.83 -9.64
CA LEU A 193 -26.12 -11.59 -8.98
C LEU A 193 -25.65 -11.85 -7.54
N SER A 194 -26.40 -12.63 -6.77
CA SER A 194 -26.05 -13.01 -5.40
C SER A 194 -24.69 -13.74 -5.35
N GLU A 195 -24.43 -14.65 -6.29
CA GLU A 195 -23.15 -15.36 -6.39
C GLU A 195 -22.00 -14.43 -6.80
N ARG A 196 -22.22 -13.49 -7.74
CA ARG A 196 -21.24 -12.47 -8.12
C ARG A 196 -20.87 -11.61 -6.93
N PHE A 197 -21.85 -11.11 -6.17
CA PHE A 197 -21.60 -10.33 -4.96
C PHE A 197 -20.83 -11.11 -3.91
N ARG A 198 -21.23 -12.34 -3.63
CA ARG A 198 -20.53 -13.17 -2.65
C ARG A 198 -19.06 -13.32 -2.99
N ARG A 199 -18.72 -13.61 -4.25
CA ARG A 199 -17.32 -13.73 -4.70
C ARG A 199 -16.60 -12.40 -4.70
N ALA A 200 -17.25 -11.32 -5.12
CA ALA A 200 -16.68 -9.98 -5.10
C ALA A 200 -16.35 -9.54 -3.66
N TYR A 201 -17.27 -9.73 -2.72
CA TYR A 201 -17.03 -9.41 -1.31
C TYR A 201 -15.92 -10.29 -0.69
N GLU A 202 -15.89 -11.58 -1.02
CA GLU A 202 -14.83 -12.48 -0.59
C GLU A 202 -13.46 -11.98 -1.06
N THR A 203 -13.37 -11.54 -2.31
CA THR A 203 -12.14 -10.97 -2.88
C THR A 203 -11.73 -9.70 -2.15
N LEU A 204 -12.65 -8.72 -2.02
CA LEU A 204 -12.37 -7.43 -1.36
C LEU A 204 -12.03 -7.60 0.12
N VAL A 205 -12.74 -8.48 0.84
CA VAL A 205 -12.47 -8.76 2.25
C VAL A 205 -11.11 -9.43 2.41
N ASN A 206 -10.77 -10.38 1.53
CA ASN A 206 -9.46 -11.02 1.58
C ASN A 206 -8.33 -10.03 1.25
N GLU A 207 -8.52 -9.11 0.32
CA GLU A 207 -7.56 -8.04 0.04
C GLU A 207 -7.36 -7.16 1.27
N GLU A 208 -8.44 -6.66 1.86
CA GLU A 208 -8.39 -5.78 3.04
C GLU A 208 -7.78 -6.49 4.25
N LEU A 209 -8.20 -7.75 4.53
CA LEU A 209 -7.65 -8.51 5.64
C LEU A 209 -6.18 -8.90 5.44
N GLN A 210 -5.74 -9.17 4.20
CA GLN A 210 -4.33 -9.38 3.91
C GLN A 210 -3.50 -8.13 4.14
N HIS A 211 -4.03 -6.94 3.84
CA HIS A 211 -3.40 -5.67 4.21
C HIS A 211 -3.32 -5.49 5.73
N VAL A 212 -4.38 -5.85 6.46
CA VAL A 212 -4.42 -5.77 7.94
C VAL A 212 -3.52 -6.82 8.59
N GLU A 213 -3.53 -8.07 8.11
CA GLU A 213 -2.66 -9.14 8.66
C GLU A 213 -1.18 -8.89 8.37
N GLN A 214 -0.85 -8.30 7.21
CA GLN A 214 0.51 -7.86 6.88
C GLN A 214 0.93 -6.63 7.70
N SER A 215 -0.02 -5.85 8.20
CA SER A 215 0.21 -4.74 9.14
C SER A 215 0.22 -5.18 10.60
N SER A 216 -0.12 -6.43 10.91
CA SER A 216 -0.27 -6.95 12.29
C SER A 216 0.59 -8.19 12.57
N SER A 217 1.47 -8.60 11.67
CA SER A 217 2.43 -9.71 11.80
C SER A 217 3.84 -9.20 11.56
#